data_031d7202e77014e0e49d1d2a074758fc
#
_entry.id   031d7202e77014e0e49d1d2a074758fc
#
_cell.length_a   1.000
_cell.length_b   1.000
_cell.length_c   1.000
_cell.angle_alpha   90.00
_cell.angle_beta   90.00
_cell.angle_gamma   90.00
#
_symmetry.space_group_name_H-M   'P 1'
#
loop_
_entity.id
_entity.type
_entity.pdbx_description
1 polymer ?
#
loop_
_entity_poly.entity_id
_entity_poly.type
_entity_poly.pdbx_seq_one_letter_code
_entity_poly.pdbx_strand_id
1 'polypeptide(L)'
;MKGETGQLTTRDGRTLAYRRLGSGPTLVCHPGGPGFSSLYLSNLGGLDEELELVLLDPRGTGGSDPAGDYQIEDYADDLEELREHLGLEGMQLLGHSHGGVAVTAYAAKHPERVERLILASTLARFGAEQAGAMEAAMESRAGQPWYDDAREALETELRGEFTNGRELTELVLRMFPFYFASYGDEEHAYVRSLGAEELCVDATKLWEREIFEHFDLRPLLGRLTMPTLVITGSEDFITGPRCADDFAAISGARSVILDGAGHMIFVEAPDRFREAVLSFLGVGAAA
;
A
#
# COMPACT_ATOMS: atom_id res chain seq x y z
N MET A 1 -13.54 15.21 0.02
CA MET A 1 -14.85 14.54 0.24
C MET A 1 -14.94 14.12 1.69
N LYS A 2 -16.11 14.27 2.34
CA LYS A 2 -16.30 13.79 3.72
C LYS A 2 -16.80 12.35 3.63
N GLY A 3 -15.90 11.38 3.79
CA GLY A 3 -16.28 10.00 4.01
C GLY A 3 -16.84 9.79 5.43
N GLU A 4 -17.59 8.72 5.60
CA GLU A 4 -17.98 8.28 6.94
C GLU A 4 -16.79 7.58 7.60
N THR A 5 -16.53 7.87 8.87
CA THR A 5 -15.55 7.14 9.68
C THR A 5 -16.25 6.06 10.48
N GLY A 6 -15.70 4.85 10.43
CA GLY A 6 -16.12 3.74 11.26
C GLY A 6 -14.99 3.28 12.18
N GLN A 7 -15.37 2.54 13.22
CA GLN A 7 -14.42 1.94 14.16
C GLN A 7 -14.94 0.57 14.58
N LEU A 8 -14.01 -0.34 14.86
CA LEU A 8 -14.29 -1.60 15.53
C LEU A 8 -13.40 -1.74 16.76
N THR A 9 -13.85 -2.53 17.72
CA THR A 9 -13.00 -2.98 18.82
C THR A 9 -12.54 -4.39 18.51
N THR A 10 -11.23 -4.58 18.45
CA THR A 10 -10.59 -5.87 18.21
C THR A 10 -10.74 -6.80 19.42
N ARG A 11 -10.47 -8.10 19.23
CA ARG A 11 -10.58 -9.11 20.32
C ARG A 11 -9.62 -8.83 21.47
N ASP A 12 -8.51 -8.16 21.22
CA ASP A 12 -7.56 -7.72 22.25
C ASP A 12 -7.89 -6.35 22.88
N GLY A 13 -9.02 -5.74 22.47
CA GLY A 13 -9.56 -4.51 23.06
C GLY A 13 -9.05 -3.22 22.42
N ARG A 14 -8.24 -3.29 21.36
CA ARG A 14 -7.81 -2.10 20.60
C ARG A 14 -8.92 -1.59 19.70
N THR A 15 -8.88 -0.30 19.37
CA THR A 15 -9.70 0.29 18.31
C THR A 15 -8.96 0.19 16.98
N LEU A 16 -9.64 -0.27 15.92
CA LEU A 16 -9.24 -0.06 14.54
C LEU A 16 -10.23 0.89 13.89
N ALA A 17 -9.71 1.89 13.19
CA ALA A 17 -10.50 2.87 12.46
C ALA A 17 -10.44 2.61 10.95
N TYR A 18 -11.49 3.01 10.25
CA TYR A 18 -11.55 2.98 8.80
C TYR A 18 -12.42 4.12 8.27
N ARG A 19 -12.25 4.46 7.01
CA ARG A 19 -13.08 5.43 6.31
C ARG A 19 -13.86 4.74 5.21
N ARG A 20 -15.09 5.18 4.98
CA ARG A 20 -15.94 4.72 3.86
C ARG A 20 -16.14 5.86 2.88
N LEU A 21 -15.85 5.63 1.61
CA LEU A 21 -16.03 6.59 0.52
C LEU A 21 -16.80 5.93 -0.61
N GLY A 22 -17.68 6.69 -1.26
CA GLY A 22 -18.42 6.21 -2.41
C GLY A 22 -19.59 5.28 -2.08
N SER A 23 -20.05 4.54 -3.07
CA SER A 23 -21.14 3.56 -2.96
C SER A 23 -21.05 2.55 -4.10
N GLY A 24 -21.48 1.32 -3.88
CA GLY A 24 -21.41 0.24 -4.86
C GLY A 24 -20.85 -1.04 -4.23
N PRO A 25 -20.24 -1.93 -5.03
CA PRO A 25 -19.52 -3.08 -4.52
C PRO A 25 -18.38 -2.65 -3.60
N THR A 26 -18.25 -3.31 -2.44
CA THR A 26 -17.26 -2.94 -1.42
C THR A 26 -15.86 -3.41 -1.83
N LEU A 27 -14.88 -2.50 -1.80
CA LEU A 27 -13.45 -2.78 -1.92
C LEU A 27 -12.75 -2.39 -0.61
N VAL A 28 -12.21 -3.36 0.10
CA VAL A 28 -11.42 -3.13 1.31
C VAL A 28 -9.98 -2.82 0.91
N CYS A 29 -9.43 -1.71 1.41
CA CYS A 29 -8.12 -1.20 1.01
C CYS A 29 -7.19 -1.08 2.21
N HIS A 30 -6.01 -1.67 2.10
CA HIS A 30 -4.93 -1.57 3.07
C HIS A 30 -3.81 -0.66 2.53
N PRO A 31 -3.43 0.41 3.24
CA PRO A 31 -2.36 1.31 2.83
C PRO A 31 -0.98 0.70 3.04
N GLY A 32 0.04 1.39 2.51
CA GLY A 32 1.44 1.03 2.66
C GLY A 32 2.11 1.64 3.89
N GLY A 33 3.38 1.80 3.80
CA GLY A 33 4.33 2.18 4.83
C GLY A 33 5.29 1.03 5.06
N PRO A 34 5.26 0.33 6.25
CA PRO A 34 4.26 0.49 7.33
C PRO A 34 4.34 1.84 8.04
N GLY A 35 3.30 2.13 8.80
CA GLY A 35 3.25 3.34 9.61
C GLY A 35 2.40 4.48 9.06
N PHE A 36 1.85 4.33 7.84
CA PHE A 36 0.91 5.29 7.25
C PHE A 36 -0.54 4.92 7.54
N SER A 37 -1.39 5.94 7.77
CA SER A 37 -2.82 5.75 7.71
C SER A 37 -3.31 5.63 6.27
N SER A 38 -4.59 5.37 6.11
CA SER A 38 -5.23 5.32 4.80
C SER A 38 -5.39 6.68 4.12
N LEU A 39 -4.99 7.78 4.76
CA LEU A 39 -5.23 9.14 4.27
C LEU A 39 -4.65 9.38 2.88
N TYR A 40 -3.43 8.91 2.63
CA TYR A 40 -2.75 9.11 1.36
C TYR A 40 -3.39 8.34 0.19
N LEU A 41 -4.14 7.28 0.44
CA LEU A 41 -4.89 6.59 -0.61
C LEU A 41 -5.96 7.49 -1.24
N SER A 42 -6.37 8.54 -0.52
CA SER A 42 -7.41 9.47 -0.95
C SER A 42 -8.67 8.73 -1.42
N ASN A 43 -9.04 8.84 -2.70
CA ASN A 43 -10.13 8.11 -3.33
C ASN A 43 -9.63 7.10 -4.39
N LEU A 44 -8.34 6.75 -4.35
CA LEU A 44 -7.71 5.81 -5.28
C LEU A 44 -8.01 6.14 -6.76
N GLY A 45 -7.73 7.40 -7.14
CA GLY A 45 -7.88 7.84 -8.52
C GLY A 45 -9.34 7.88 -9.01
N GLY A 46 -10.31 8.10 -8.11
CA GLY A 46 -11.72 8.20 -8.44
C GLY A 46 -12.47 6.87 -8.38
N LEU A 47 -11.91 5.81 -7.79
CA LEU A 47 -12.63 4.53 -7.64
C LEU A 47 -13.90 4.66 -6.80
N ASP A 48 -14.01 5.67 -5.93
CA ASP A 48 -15.19 5.96 -5.12
C ASP A 48 -16.42 6.40 -5.94
N GLU A 49 -16.27 6.66 -7.23
CA GLU A 49 -17.39 6.95 -8.12
C GLU A 49 -18.24 5.69 -8.43
N GLU A 50 -17.63 4.51 -8.45
CA GLU A 50 -18.30 3.24 -8.75
C GLU A 50 -18.24 2.19 -7.64
N LEU A 51 -17.39 2.39 -6.65
CA LEU A 51 -17.16 1.44 -5.55
C LEU A 51 -17.39 2.10 -4.19
N GLU A 52 -17.77 1.28 -3.23
CA GLU A 52 -17.62 1.64 -1.83
C GLU A 52 -16.21 1.26 -1.38
N LEU A 53 -15.35 2.25 -1.14
CA LEU A 53 -14.01 2.05 -0.61
C LEU A 53 -14.06 1.99 0.92
N VAL A 54 -13.56 0.90 1.51
CA VAL A 54 -13.31 0.80 2.95
C VAL A 54 -11.80 0.90 3.15
N LEU A 55 -11.35 2.08 3.56
CA LEU A 55 -9.94 2.43 3.72
C LEU A 55 -9.53 2.23 5.18
N LEU A 56 -8.84 1.13 5.48
CA LEU A 56 -8.38 0.81 6.83
C LEU A 56 -7.23 1.74 7.26
N ASP A 57 -7.31 2.29 8.45
CA ASP A 57 -6.14 2.81 9.16
C ASP A 57 -5.50 1.62 9.90
N PRO A 58 -4.33 1.14 9.49
CA PRO A 58 -3.67 0.02 10.17
C PRO A 58 -3.35 0.35 11.63
N ARG A 59 -3.10 -0.68 12.43
CA ARG A 59 -2.67 -0.55 13.81
C ARG A 59 -1.62 0.54 14.01
N GLY A 60 -1.80 1.40 15.02
CA GLY A 60 -0.90 2.50 15.35
C GLY A 60 -0.95 3.70 14.42
N THR A 61 -1.90 3.77 13.47
CA THR A 61 -1.98 4.87 12.50
C THR A 61 -3.36 5.52 12.50
N GLY A 62 -3.42 6.78 12.08
CA GLY A 62 -4.68 7.50 11.93
C GLY A 62 -5.55 7.47 13.16
N GLY A 63 -6.75 6.88 13.05
CA GLY A 63 -7.69 6.70 14.16
C GLY A 63 -7.58 5.36 14.89
N SER A 64 -6.59 4.50 14.53
CA SER A 64 -6.37 3.19 15.13
C SER A 64 -5.40 3.24 16.31
N ASP A 65 -5.70 2.47 17.34
CA ASP A 65 -4.85 2.39 18.54
C ASP A 65 -3.47 1.78 18.23
N PRO A 66 -2.42 2.18 18.95
CA PRO A 66 -1.13 1.49 18.93
C PRO A 66 -1.25 0.01 19.30
N ALA A 67 -0.35 -0.81 18.78
CA ALA A 67 -0.27 -2.24 19.09
C ALA A 67 1.03 -2.59 19.81
N GLY A 68 1.05 -3.76 20.43
CA GLY A 68 2.28 -4.31 21.05
C GLY A 68 3.23 -4.92 20.03
N ASP A 69 2.74 -5.23 18.81
CA ASP A 69 3.52 -5.81 17.72
C ASP A 69 2.97 -5.35 16.35
N TYR A 70 3.83 -5.46 15.32
CA TYR A 70 3.57 -5.01 13.96
C TYR A 70 4.11 -6.02 12.93
N GLN A 71 4.03 -7.33 13.23
CA GLN A 71 4.41 -8.39 12.30
C GLN A 71 3.41 -8.47 11.14
N ILE A 72 3.83 -9.09 10.04
CA ILE A 72 2.97 -9.24 8.84
C ILE A 72 1.67 -9.98 9.20
N GLU A 73 1.77 -11.00 10.05
CA GLU A 73 0.63 -11.80 10.52
C GLU A 73 -0.37 -10.99 11.33
N ASP A 74 0.10 -9.99 12.07
CA ASP A 74 -0.75 -9.12 12.87
C ASP A 74 -1.67 -8.25 12.02
N TYR A 75 -1.16 -7.72 10.89
CA TYR A 75 -1.99 -6.99 9.92
C TYR A 75 -3.01 -7.91 9.24
N ALA A 76 -2.64 -9.17 8.99
CA ALA A 76 -3.58 -10.15 8.46
C ALA A 76 -4.71 -10.48 9.46
N ASP A 77 -4.41 -10.53 10.76
CA ASP A 77 -5.42 -10.74 11.80
C ASP A 77 -6.35 -9.53 11.94
N ASP A 78 -5.84 -8.31 11.87
CA ASP A 78 -6.65 -7.09 11.85
C ASP A 78 -7.62 -7.06 10.64
N LEU A 79 -7.19 -7.53 9.47
CA LEU A 79 -8.06 -7.64 8.29
C LEU A 79 -9.21 -8.63 8.49
N GLU A 80 -8.98 -9.76 9.17
CA GLU A 80 -10.05 -10.70 9.50
C GLU A 80 -11.05 -10.12 10.48
N GLU A 81 -10.58 -9.40 11.49
CA GLU A 81 -11.47 -8.71 12.43
C GLU A 81 -12.29 -7.61 11.75
N LEU A 82 -11.69 -6.87 10.80
CA LEU A 82 -12.42 -5.89 9.99
C LEU A 82 -13.48 -6.57 9.11
N ARG A 83 -13.15 -7.70 8.45
CA ARG A 83 -14.10 -8.46 7.65
C ARG A 83 -15.32 -8.89 8.47
N GLU A 84 -15.07 -9.49 9.64
CA GLU A 84 -16.14 -9.91 10.55
C GLU A 84 -17.01 -8.74 11.02
N HIS A 85 -16.38 -7.61 11.37
CA HIS A 85 -17.09 -6.40 11.78
C HIS A 85 -18.01 -5.85 10.68
N LEU A 86 -17.54 -5.88 9.44
CA LEU A 86 -18.30 -5.43 8.27
C LEU A 86 -19.38 -6.44 7.84
N GLY A 87 -19.43 -7.65 8.44
CA GLY A 87 -20.37 -8.71 8.11
C GLY A 87 -20.16 -9.32 6.72
N LEU A 88 -18.93 -9.26 6.18
CA LEU A 88 -18.60 -9.76 4.86
C LEU A 88 -18.28 -11.26 4.92
N GLU A 89 -18.86 -12.08 4.04
CA GLU A 89 -18.45 -13.48 3.89
C GLU A 89 -17.09 -13.60 3.22
N GLY A 90 -16.85 -12.80 2.18
CA GLY A 90 -15.60 -12.63 1.47
C GLY A 90 -15.34 -11.16 1.15
N MET A 91 -14.10 -10.81 0.81
CA MET A 91 -13.69 -9.44 0.49
C MET A 91 -13.12 -9.34 -0.91
N GLN A 92 -13.46 -8.29 -1.64
CA GLN A 92 -12.60 -7.72 -2.67
C GLN A 92 -11.55 -6.89 -1.94
N LEU A 93 -10.27 -7.19 -2.14
CA LEU A 93 -9.20 -6.69 -1.29
C LEU A 93 -8.11 -6.04 -2.13
N LEU A 94 -7.72 -4.82 -1.77
CA LEU A 94 -6.61 -4.10 -2.39
C LEU A 94 -5.56 -3.78 -1.33
N GLY A 95 -4.30 -4.08 -1.64
CA GLY A 95 -3.15 -3.64 -0.84
C GLY A 95 -2.20 -2.81 -1.69
N HIS A 96 -1.83 -1.64 -1.19
CA HIS A 96 -0.81 -0.79 -1.81
C HIS A 96 0.50 -0.88 -1.03
N SER A 97 1.64 -1.07 -1.73
CA SER A 97 2.97 -1.10 -1.13
C SER A 97 3.05 -2.16 -0.02
N HIS A 98 3.49 -1.83 1.20
CA HIS A 98 3.45 -2.72 2.36
C HIS A 98 2.05 -3.31 2.61
N GLY A 99 0.98 -2.58 2.31
CA GLY A 99 -0.38 -3.13 2.37
C GLY A 99 -0.58 -4.34 1.46
N GLY A 100 0.12 -4.41 0.31
CA GLY A 100 0.13 -5.58 -0.54
C GLY A 100 0.78 -6.80 0.13
N VAL A 101 1.80 -6.59 0.98
CA VAL A 101 2.39 -7.65 1.82
C VAL A 101 1.36 -8.17 2.82
N ALA A 102 0.68 -7.28 3.54
CA ALA A 102 -0.36 -7.62 4.51
C ALA A 102 -1.53 -8.40 3.89
N VAL A 103 -2.09 -7.91 2.76
CA VAL A 103 -3.21 -8.59 2.09
C VAL A 103 -2.80 -9.91 1.44
N THR A 104 -1.54 -10.06 1.00
CA THR A 104 -1.01 -11.33 0.49
C THR A 104 -0.94 -12.37 1.61
N ALA A 105 -0.45 -12.00 2.78
CA ALA A 105 -0.41 -12.87 3.95
C ALA A 105 -1.82 -13.27 4.41
N TYR A 106 -2.75 -12.31 4.46
CA TYR A 106 -4.15 -12.58 4.76
C TYR A 106 -4.78 -13.56 3.75
N ALA A 107 -4.63 -13.30 2.46
CA ALA A 107 -5.20 -14.14 1.40
C ALA A 107 -4.62 -15.57 1.40
N ALA A 108 -3.35 -15.73 1.78
CA ALA A 108 -2.74 -17.04 1.92
C ALA A 108 -3.19 -17.78 3.19
N LYS A 109 -3.57 -17.07 4.25
CA LYS A 109 -4.10 -17.60 5.51
C LYS A 109 -5.59 -17.95 5.40
N HIS A 110 -6.36 -17.16 4.64
CA HIS A 110 -7.81 -17.24 4.49
C HIS A 110 -8.24 -17.17 3.01
N PRO A 111 -7.77 -18.10 2.14
CA PRO A 111 -8.05 -17.99 0.70
C PRO A 111 -9.54 -18.04 0.36
N GLU A 112 -10.37 -18.68 1.20
CA GLU A 112 -11.83 -18.75 1.04
C GLU A 112 -12.55 -17.45 1.42
N ARG A 113 -11.85 -16.49 2.02
CA ARG A 113 -12.37 -15.18 2.44
C ARG A 113 -12.04 -14.06 1.46
N VAL A 114 -11.30 -14.34 0.39
CA VAL A 114 -10.91 -13.34 -0.61
C VAL A 114 -11.54 -13.70 -1.96
N GLU A 115 -12.45 -12.84 -2.42
CA GLU A 115 -13.13 -13.02 -3.70
C GLU A 115 -12.25 -12.56 -4.88
N ARG A 116 -11.55 -11.46 -4.71
CA ARG A 116 -10.60 -10.86 -5.66
C ARG A 116 -9.49 -10.16 -4.91
N LEU A 117 -8.27 -10.28 -5.39
CA LEU A 117 -7.07 -9.67 -4.80
C LEU A 117 -6.43 -8.69 -5.77
N ILE A 118 -6.15 -7.47 -5.31
CA ILE A 118 -5.45 -6.44 -6.07
C ILE A 118 -4.17 -6.07 -5.31
N LEU A 119 -3.05 -6.30 -5.95
CA LEU A 119 -1.70 -6.03 -5.46
C LEU A 119 -1.14 -4.84 -6.23
N ALA A 120 -1.20 -3.65 -5.60
CA ALA A 120 -0.84 -2.38 -6.21
C ALA A 120 0.53 -1.92 -5.71
N SER A 121 1.50 -1.74 -6.62
CA SER A 121 2.86 -1.27 -6.30
C SER A 121 3.43 -1.94 -5.05
N THR A 122 3.59 -3.28 -5.10
CA THR A 122 3.99 -4.09 -3.94
C THR A 122 5.03 -5.14 -4.30
N LEU A 123 5.50 -5.88 -3.31
CA LEU A 123 6.55 -6.88 -3.44
C LEU A 123 6.25 -8.13 -2.60
N ALA A 124 6.73 -9.29 -3.06
CA ALA A 124 6.64 -10.55 -2.33
C ALA A 124 7.89 -10.82 -1.47
N ARG A 125 8.96 -10.13 -1.71
CA ARG A 125 10.24 -10.19 -0.98
C ARG A 125 11.07 -8.96 -1.26
N PHE A 126 12.09 -8.72 -0.44
CA PHE A 126 13.18 -7.79 -0.77
C PHE A 126 14.52 -8.54 -0.70
N GLY A 127 15.42 -8.26 -1.64
CA GLY A 127 16.73 -8.91 -1.72
C GLY A 127 17.68 -8.13 -2.62
N ALA A 128 18.87 -8.65 -2.86
CA ALA A 128 19.93 -7.95 -3.59
C ALA A 128 19.52 -7.49 -5.00
N GLU A 129 18.65 -8.23 -5.68
CA GLU A 129 18.16 -7.86 -7.01
C GLU A 129 17.23 -6.65 -6.95
N GLN A 130 16.29 -6.63 -5.99
CA GLN A 130 15.39 -5.50 -5.77
C GLN A 130 16.15 -4.27 -5.27
N ALA A 131 17.08 -4.44 -4.34
CA ALA A 131 17.96 -3.37 -3.86
C ALA A 131 18.78 -2.75 -5.00
N GLY A 132 19.36 -3.57 -5.89
CA GLY A 132 20.07 -3.07 -7.05
C GLY A 132 19.20 -2.31 -8.05
N ALA A 133 17.95 -2.76 -8.25
CA ALA A 133 16.98 -2.06 -9.09
C ALA A 133 16.56 -0.73 -8.48
N MET A 134 16.30 -0.69 -7.17
CA MET A 134 15.98 0.51 -6.41
C MET A 134 17.12 1.54 -6.51
N GLU A 135 18.36 1.13 -6.27
CA GLU A 135 19.52 2.02 -6.37
C GLU A 135 19.67 2.58 -7.78
N ALA A 136 19.57 1.74 -8.81
CA ALA A 136 19.66 2.20 -10.20
C ALA A 136 18.54 3.19 -10.56
N ALA A 137 17.33 2.96 -10.07
CA ALA A 137 16.19 3.87 -10.27
C ALA A 137 16.42 5.22 -9.57
N MET A 138 16.99 5.23 -8.37
CA MET A 138 17.34 6.47 -7.67
C MET A 138 18.47 7.21 -8.42
N GLU A 139 19.55 6.52 -8.78
CA GLU A 139 20.68 7.13 -9.50
C GLU A 139 20.26 7.74 -10.85
N SER A 140 19.28 7.17 -11.53
CA SER A 140 18.75 7.77 -12.78
C SER A 140 18.16 9.17 -12.56
N ARG A 141 17.87 9.56 -11.33
CA ARG A 141 17.31 10.85 -10.92
C ARG A 141 18.35 11.82 -10.31
N ALA A 142 19.65 11.44 -10.30
CA ALA A 142 20.73 12.20 -9.64
C ALA A 142 20.89 13.66 -10.14
N GLY A 143 20.36 14.00 -11.32
CA GLY A 143 20.37 15.37 -11.83
C GLY A 143 19.22 16.26 -11.34
N GLN A 144 18.29 15.73 -10.55
CA GLN A 144 17.12 16.47 -10.07
C GLN A 144 17.49 17.39 -8.90
N PRO A 145 16.90 18.60 -8.81
CA PRO A 145 17.22 19.55 -7.73
C PRO A 145 16.94 19.04 -6.31
N TRP A 146 16.02 18.10 -6.16
CA TRP A 146 15.60 17.52 -4.90
C TRP A 146 16.38 16.24 -4.52
N TYR A 147 17.21 15.70 -5.41
CA TYR A 147 17.82 14.38 -5.27
C TYR A 147 18.66 14.21 -4.01
N ASP A 148 19.59 15.13 -3.75
CA ASP A 148 20.49 15.01 -2.60
C ASP A 148 19.74 15.07 -1.26
N ASP A 149 18.74 15.95 -1.17
CA ASP A 149 17.89 16.10 0.03
C ASP A 149 17.02 14.86 0.25
N ALA A 150 16.39 14.35 -0.80
CA ALA A 150 15.57 13.13 -0.73
C ALA A 150 16.42 11.88 -0.41
N ARG A 151 17.63 11.80 -0.96
CA ARG A 151 18.57 10.72 -0.68
C ARG A 151 19.03 10.71 0.77
N GLU A 152 19.42 11.85 1.30
CA GLU A 152 19.80 12.01 2.71
C GLU A 152 18.64 11.61 3.65
N ALA A 153 17.41 12.04 3.33
CA ALA A 153 16.24 11.72 4.12
C ALA A 153 15.97 10.20 4.14
N LEU A 154 16.02 9.53 3.00
CA LEU A 154 15.86 8.07 2.90
C LEU A 154 16.95 7.33 3.69
N GLU A 155 18.20 7.72 3.55
CA GLU A 155 19.30 7.10 4.30
C GLU A 155 19.16 7.31 5.82
N THR A 156 18.66 8.47 6.24
CA THR A 156 18.39 8.77 7.66
C THR A 156 17.25 7.91 8.20
N GLU A 157 16.20 7.73 7.41
CA GLU A 157 15.06 6.87 7.74
C GLU A 157 15.50 5.41 7.86
N LEU A 158 16.23 4.86 6.87
CA LEU A 158 16.75 3.50 6.88
C LEU A 158 17.69 3.21 8.06
N ARG A 159 18.45 4.21 8.53
CA ARG A 159 19.24 4.10 9.77
C ARG A 159 18.41 4.18 11.03
N GLY A 160 17.10 4.49 10.94
CA GLY A 160 16.21 4.67 12.08
C GLY A 160 16.56 5.88 12.94
N GLU A 161 17.17 6.91 12.36
CA GLU A 161 17.59 8.15 13.02
C GLU A 161 16.42 9.13 13.17
N PHE A 162 15.35 8.68 13.81
CA PHE A 162 14.18 9.45 14.18
C PHE A 162 13.64 8.94 15.53
N THR A 163 13.02 9.82 16.31
CA THR A 163 12.59 9.52 17.69
C THR A 163 11.08 9.54 17.88
N ASN A 164 10.37 10.22 16.98
CA ASN A 164 8.91 10.40 17.05
C ASN A 164 8.28 10.46 15.64
N GLY A 165 6.96 10.34 15.61
CA GLY A 165 6.20 10.28 14.35
C GLY A 165 6.36 11.54 13.49
N ARG A 166 6.54 12.71 14.10
CA ARG A 166 6.74 13.96 13.36
C ARG A 166 8.08 13.98 12.62
N GLU A 167 9.16 13.61 13.29
CA GLU A 167 10.49 13.51 12.65
C GLU A 167 10.46 12.52 11.49
N LEU A 168 9.82 11.36 11.69
CA LEU A 168 9.64 10.37 10.63
C LEU A 168 8.82 10.96 9.47
N THR A 169 7.73 11.66 9.74
CA THR A 169 6.92 12.33 8.71
C THR A 169 7.74 13.34 7.91
N GLU A 170 8.57 14.14 8.58
CA GLU A 170 9.44 15.11 7.91
C GLU A 170 10.45 14.45 6.98
N LEU A 171 11.05 13.32 7.37
CA LEU A 171 11.93 12.53 6.51
C LEU A 171 11.17 11.98 5.29
N VAL A 172 10.01 11.38 5.53
CA VAL A 172 9.17 10.82 4.46
C VAL A 172 8.75 11.88 3.46
N LEU A 173 8.32 13.07 3.91
CA LEU A 173 7.96 14.16 3.00
C LEU A 173 9.13 14.63 2.12
N ARG A 174 10.36 14.63 2.64
CA ARG A 174 11.56 14.97 1.88
C ARG A 174 11.90 13.89 0.82
N MET A 175 11.69 12.60 1.12
CA MET A 175 11.99 11.52 0.18
C MET A 175 10.84 11.23 -0.80
N PHE A 176 9.66 11.81 -0.60
CA PHE A 176 8.48 11.60 -1.46
C PHE A 176 8.75 11.81 -2.97
N PRO A 177 9.63 12.73 -3.41
CA PRO A 177 9.94 12.86 -4.83
C PRO A 177 10.39 11.57 -5.52
N PHE A 178 11.00 10.62 -4.81
CA PHE A 178 11.36 9.32 -5.37
C PHE A 178 10.14 8.44 -5.69
N TYR A 179 9.02 8.65 -5.02
CA TYR A 179 7.81 7.84 -5.19
C TYR A 179 7.03 8.16 -6.48
N PHE A 180 7.45 9.21 -7.21
CA PHE A 180 6.85 9.61 -8.46
C PHE A 180 7.81 9.39 -9.63
N ALA A 181 7.27 9.12 -10.82
CA ALA A 181 8.05 9.05 -12.05
C ALA A 181 8.63 10.42 -12.41
N SER A 182 7.82 11.48 -12.21
CA SER A 182 8.25 12.88 -12.26
C SER A 182 7.69 13.64 -11.07
N TYR A 183 8.44 14.62 -10.56
CA TYR A 183 8.01 15.40 -9.41
C TYR A 183 7.90 16.87 -9.78
N GLY A 184 6.68 17.31 -10.06
CA GLY A 184 6.31 18.66 -10.45
C GLY A 184 5.31 19.30 -9.49
N ASP A 185 4.60 20.33 -9.96
CA ASP A 185 3.67 21.11 -9.13
C ASP A 185 2.46 20.29 -8.66
N GLU A 186 1.97 19.36 -9.47
CA GLU A 186 0.82 18.51 -9.16
C GLU A 186 1.16 17.51 -8.04
N GLU A 187 2.28 16.80 -8.17
CA GLU A 187 2.75 15.84 -7.16
C GLU A 187 3.10 16.56 -5.86
N HIS A 188 3.73 17.73 -5.96
CA HIS A 188 4.01 18.56 -4.80
C HIS A 188 2.72 19.06 -4.13
N ALA A 189 1.67 19.41 -4.88
CA ALA A 189 0.37 19.77 -4.32
C ALA A 189 -0.29 18.58 -3.62
N TYR A 190 -0.21 17.40 -4.21
CA TYR A 190 -0.69 16.17 -3.58
C TYR A 190 0.02 15.90 -2.26
N VAL A 191 1.36 15.88 -2.24
CA VAL A 191 2.16 15.65 -1.02
C VAL A 191 1.81 16.66 0.08
N ARG A 192 1.66 17.93 -0.27
CA ARG A 192 1.22 18.97 0.70
C ARG A 192 -0.20 18.71 1.22
N SER A 193 -1.07 18.08 0.44
CA SER A 193 -2.45 17.78 0.86
C SER A 193 -2.52 16.67 1.91
N LEU A 194 -1.49 15.84 2.05
CA LEU A 194 -1.42 14.79 3.06
C LEU A 194 -1.33 15.34 4.49
N GLY A 195 -0.95 16.61 4.63
CA GLY A 195 -0.87 17.28 5.92
C GLY A 195 0.31 16.78 6.77
N ALA A 196 0.25 17.09 8.07
CA ALA A 196 1.25 16.68 9.06
C ALA A 196 0.72 15.49 9.87
N GLU A 197 0.40 14.38 9.20
CA GLU A 197 0.08 13.14 9.89
C GLU A 197 1.33 12.61 10.58
N GLU A 198 1.21 12.24 11.85
CA GLU A 198 2.32 11.60 12.56
C GLU A 198 2.35 10.10 12.22
N LEU A 199 3.44 9.65 11.61
CA LEU A 199 3.61 8.25 11.22
C LEU A 199 3.95 7.36 12.44
N CYS A 200 3.59 6.08 12.36
CA CYS A 200 3.84 5.11 13.43
C CYS A 200 5.31 4.67 13.45
N VAL A 201 6.06 5.19 14.40
CA VAL A 201 7.51 4.91 14.59
C VAL A 201 7.77 3.43 14.83
N ASP A 202 6.96 2.79 15.67
CA ASP A 202 7.20 1.40 16.07
C ASP A 202 7.02 0.44 14.90
N ALA A 203 5.99 0.67 14.06
CA ALA A 203 5.76 -0.10 12.85
C ALA A 203 6.92 0.04 11.85
N THR A 204 7.36 1.27 11.60
CA THR A 204 8.46 1.54 10.67
C THR A 204 9.77 0.94 11.17
N LYS A 205 10.12 1.14 12.45
CA LYS A 205 11.36 0.59 13.02
C LYS A 205 11.40 -0.93 13.03
N LEU A 206 10.28 -1.60 13.33
CA LEU A 206 10.22 -3.05 13.27
C LEU A 206 10.44 -3.55 11.84
N TRP A 207 9.75 -2.92 10.88
CA TRP A 207 9.87 -3.25 9.47
C TRP A 207 11.32 -3.13 8.99
N GLU A 208 11.94 -1.97 9.15
CA GLU A 208 13.27 -1.69 8.64
C GLU A 208 14.37 -2.54 9.28
N ARG A 209 14.25 -2.83 10.56
CA ARG A 209 15.30 -3.53 11.31
C ARG A 209 15.19 -5.04 11.29
N GLU A 210 13.98 -5.58 11.24
CA GLU A 210 13.73 -7.00 11.53
C GLU A 210 13.04 -7.73 10.40
N ILE A 211 12.22 -7.05 9.58
CA ILE A 211 11.34 -7.72 8.62
C ILE A 211 11.83 -7.54 7.20
N PHE A 212 12.12 -6.32 6.77
CA PHE A 212 12.27 -5.95 5.36
C PHE A 212 13.30 -6.78 4.59
N GLU A 213 14.49 -7.03 5.17
CA GLU A 213 15.53 -7.84 4.51
C GLU A 213 15.29 -9.34 4.57
N HIS A 214 14.31 -9.81 5.36
CA HIS A 214 14.16 -11.23 5.70
C HIS A 214 12.82 -11.82 5.27
N PHE A 215 11.80 -10.98 5.01
CA PHE A 215 10.50 -11.52 4.62
C PHE A 215 10.54 -12.12 3.20
N ASP A 216 9.82 -13.23 3.03
CA ASP A 216 9.65 -13.88 1.73
C ASP A 216 8.27 -14.55 1.68
N LEU A 217 7.36 -13.95 0.93
CA LEU A 217 6.00 -14.46 0.73
C LEU A 217 5.88 -15.45 -0.44
N ARG A 218 6.93 -15.65 -1.25
CA ARG A 218 6.87 -16.54 -2.42
C ARG A 218 6.41 -17.98 -2.09
N PRO A 219 6.80 -18.57 -0.94
CA PRO A 219 6.28 -19.88 -0.54
C PRO A 219 4.77 -19.91 -0.32
N LEU A 220 4.14 -18.75 -0.09
CA LEU A 220 2.70 -18.63 0.15
C LEU A 220 1.90 -18.42 -1.13
N LEU A 221 2.51 -17.92 -2.22
CA LEU A 221 1.81 -17.50 -3.44
C LEU A 221 1.01 -18.64 -4.08
N GLY A 222 1.46 -19.89 -3.95
CA GLY A 222 0.72 -21.08 -4.42
C GLY A 222 -0.60 -21.35 -3.69
N ARG A 223 -0.86 -20.69 -2.56
CA ARG A 223 -2.13 -20.79 -1.82
C ARG A 223 -3.17 -19.79 -2.31
N LEU A 224 -2.76 -18.80 -3.11
CA LEU A 224 -3.63 -17.76 -3.66
C LEU A 224 -4.40 -18.35 -4.84
N THR A 225 -5.64 -18.75 -4.60
CA THR A 225 -6.52 -19.39 -5.60
C THR A 225 -7.57 -18.46 -6.18
N MET A 226 -7.71 -17.26 -5.61
CA MET A 226 -8.62 -16.23 -6.08
C MET A 226 -8.06 -15.51 -7.32
N PRO A 227 -8.94 -14.93 -8.17
CA PRO A 227 -8.49 -14.00 -9.21
C PRO A 227 -7.64 -12.90 -8.61
N THR A 228 -6.45 -12.67 -9.21
CA THR A 228 -5.49 -11.69 -8.70
C THR A 228 -5.06 -10.73 -9.82
N LEU A 229 -5.07 -9.43 -9.51
CA LEU A 229 -4.49 -8.36 -10.32
C LEU A 229 -3.23 -7.84 -9.64
N VAL A 230 -2.11 -7.86 -10.36
CA VAL A 230 -0.87 -7.19 -9.95
C VAL A 230 -0.73 -5.95 -10.83
N ILE A 231 -0.64 -4.77 -10.24
CA ILE A 231 -0.56 -3.51 -10.97
C ILE A 231 0.53 -2.62 -10.38
N THR A 232 1.45 -2.14 -11.22
CA THR A 232 2.57 -1.29 -10.77
C THR A 232 2.96 -0.27 -11.84
N GLY A 233 3.69 0.76 -11.46
CA GLY A 233 4.27 1.74 -12.37
C GLY A 233 5.58 1.26 -12.99
N SER A 234 5.87 1.64 -14.24
CA SER A 234 7.14 1.31 -14.89
C SER A 234 8.34 2.01 -14.26
N GLU A 235 8.11 3.18 -13.64
CA GLU A 235 9.12 4.04 -13.01
C GLU A 235 9.08 3.95 -11.48
N ASP A 236 8.37 2.98 -10.92
CA ASP A 236 8.35 2.74 -9.48
C ASP A 236 9.75 2.32 -8.99
N PHE A 237 10.35 3.16 -8.15
CA PHE A 237 11.74 2.99 -7.73
C PHE A 237 11.95 1.85 -6.74
N ILE A 238 10.92 1.47 -5.98
CA ILE A 238 11.02 0.49 -4.89
C ILE A 238 10.28 -0.83 -5.19
N THR A 239 9.07 -0.76 -5.76
CA THR A 239 8.22 -1.93 -6.03
C THR A 239 7.84 -2.04 -7.52
N GLY A 240 8.76 -1.67 -8.39
CA GLY A 240 8.56 -1.66 -9.83
C GLY A 240 8.40 -3.04 -10.48
N PRO A 241 8.46 -3.13 -11.81
CA PRO A 241 8.15 -4.33 -12.56
C PRO A 241 8.85 -5.61 -12.08
N ARG A 242 10.10 -5.49 -11.60
CA ARG A 242 10.84 -6.64 -11.05
C ARG A 242 10.21 -7.25 -9.80
N CYS A 243 9.57 -6.42 -8.96
CA CYS A 243 8.84 -6.93 -7.80
C CYS A 243 7.54 -7.61 -8.23
N ALA A 244 6.88 -7.08 -9.28
CA ALA A 244 5.68 -7.67 -9.85
C ALA A 244 5.93 -9.07 -10.46
N ASP A 245 7.13 -9.34 -10.96
CA ASP A 245 7.50 -10.63 -11.55
C ASP A 245 7.39 -11.81 -10.56
N ASP A 246 7.69 -11.60 -9.27
CA ASP A 246 7.56 -12.64 -8.26
C ASP A 246 6.11 -13.16 -8.14
N PHE A 247 5.12 -12.31 -8.38
CA PHE A 247 3.69 -12.67 -8.32
C PHE A 247 3.19 -13.47 -9.54
N ALA A 248 4.00 -13.63 -10.58
CA ALA A 248 3.70 -14.52 -11.71
C ALA A 248 3.55 -16.01 -11.25
N ALA A 249 4.03 -16.35 -10.06
CA ALA A 249 3.80 -17.64 -9.43
C ALA A 249 2.34 -17.89 -9.02
N ILE A 250 1.50 -16.86 -8.94
CA ILE A 250 0.06 -16.99 -8.67
C ILE A 250 -0.64 -17.46 -9.94
N SER A 251 -1.30 -18.61 -9.86
CA SER A 251 -1.98 -19.17 -11.02
C SER A 251 -3.11 -18.26 -11.52
N GLY A 252 -3.02 -17.83 -12.77
CA GLY A 252 -4.02 -16.96 -13.40
C GLY A 252 -3.96 -15.51 -12.99
N ALA A 253 -2.90 -15.07 -12.30
CA ALA A 253 -2.70 -13.65 -12.02
C ALA A 253 -2.60 -12.83 -13.31
N ARG A 254 -3.26 -11.69 -13.33
CA ARG A 254 -3.14 -10.68 -14.39
C ARG A 254 -2.17 -9.61 -13.94
N SER A 255 -1.13 -9.35 -14.74
CA SER A 255 -0.19 -8.25 -14.48
C SER A 255 -0.47 -7.06 -15.40
N VAL A 256 -0.42 -5.86 -14.84
CA VAL A 256 -0.56 -4.58 -15.57
C VAL A 256 0.57 -3.66 -15.13
N ILE A 257 1.34 -3.16 -16.10
CA ILE A 257 2.37 -2.15 -15.86
C ILE A 257 1.89 -0.84 -16.45
N LEU A 258 1.80 0.19 -15.62
CA LEU A 258 1.39 1.53 -16.02
C LEU A 258 2.63 2.31 -16.47
N ASP A 259 2.79 2.43 -17.77
CA ASP A 259 3.94 3.12 -18.38
C ASP A 259 4.01 4.59 -17.94
N GLY A 260 5.20 5.05 -17.53
CA GLY A 260 5.46 6.41 -17.06
C GLY A 260 4.86 6.75 -15.70
N ALA A 261 4.40 5.78 -14.92
CA ALA A 261 3.95 5.99 -13.54
C ALA A 261 4.98 5.46 -12.53
N GLY A 262 5.14 6.14 -11.41
CA GLY A 262 5.96 5.74 -10.27
C GLY A 262 5.20 4.85 -9.29
N HIS A 263 5.50 4.99 -8.00
CA HIS A 263 4.89 4.22 -6.92
C HIS A 263 3.43 4.62 -6.65
N MET A 264 3.12 5.90 -6.85
CA MET A 264 1.79 6.49 -6.57
C MET A 264 0.89 6.39 -7.81
N ILE A 265 0.72 5.19 -8.33
CA ILE A 265 0.06 4.88 -9.62
C ILE A 265 -1.36 5.45 -9.75
N PHE A 266 -2.10 5.55 -8.64
CA PHE A 266 -3.46 6.12 -8.61
C PHE A 266 -3.47 7.66 -8.61
N VAL A 267 -2.30 8.29 -8.39
CA VAL A 267 -2.11 9.74 -8.51
C VAL A 267 -1.62 10.10 -9.92
N GLU A 268 -0.61 9.39 -10.42
CA GLU A 268 0.05 9.71 -11.69
C GLU A 268 -0.67 9.17 -12.92
N ALA A 269 -1.44 8.10 -12.78
CA ALA A 269 -2.18 7.46 -13.86
C ALA A 269 -3.61 7.10 -13.44
N PRO A 270 -4.40 8.04 -12.87
CA PRO A 270 -5.69 7.75 -12.23
C PRO A 270 -6.66 7.02 -13.16
N ASP A 271 -6.84 7.48 -14.40
CA ASP A 271 -7.76 6.88 -15.34
C ASP A 271 -7.37 5.45 -15.74
N ARG A 272 -6.07 5.21 -16.00
CA ARG A 272 -5.56 3.88 -16.36
C ARG A 272 -5.61 2.91 -15.18
N PHE A 273 -5.31 3.40 -13.97
CA PHE A 273 -5.44 2.63 -12.74
C PHE A 273 -6.90 2.23 -12.50
N ARG A 274 -7.81 3.21 -12.55
CA ARG A 274 -9.25 3.01 -12.40
C ARG A 274 -9.80 2.02 -13.43
N GLU A 275 -9.50 2.18 -14.71
CA GLU A 275 -9.91 1.26 -15.78
C GLU A 275 -9.45 -0.18 -15.52
N ALA A 276 -8.17 -0.37 -15.12
CA ALA A 276 -7.61 -1.68 -14.84
C ALA A 276 -8.32 -2.36 -13.65
N VAL A 277 -8.57 -1.61 -12.57
CA VAL A 277 -9.24 -2.10 -11.36
C VAL A 277 -10.71 -2.43 -11.64
N LEU A 278 -11.48 -1.50 -12.24
CA LEU A 278 -12.90 -1.71 -12.52
C LEU A 278 -13.12 -2.85 -13.51
N SER A 279 -12.30 -2.92 -14.57
CA SER A 279 -12.33 -4.05 -15.53
C SER A 279 -12.06 -5.38 -14.85
N PHE A 280 -11.09 -5.43 -13.93
CA PHE A 280 -10.76 -6.64 -13.16
C PHE A 280 -11.90 -7.04 -12.21
N LEU A 281 -12.52 -6.08 -11.57
CA LEU A 281 -13.65 -6.30 -10.66
C LEU A 281 -14.97 -6.62 -11.40
N GLY A 282 -15.02 -6.37 -12.72
CA GLY A 282 -16.24 -6.56 -13.53
C GLY A 282 -17.28 -5.48 -13.29
N VAL A 283 -16.85 -4.29 -12.83
CA VAL A 283 -17.70 -3.12 -12.60
C VAL A 283 -17.67 -2.22 -13.82
N GLY A 284 -18.81 -1.70 -14.25
CA GLY A 284 -18.91 -0.79 -15.39
C GLY A 284 -18.90 -1.47 -16.78
N ALA A 285 -18.73 -2.79 -16.89
CA ALA A 285 -19.01 -3.50 -18.13
C ALA A 285 -20.53 -3.60 -18.29
N ALA A 286 -21.10 -2.70 -19.10
CA ALA A 286 -22.49 -2.84 -19.52
C ALA A 286 -22.67 -4.20 -20.18
N ALA A 287 -23.69 -4.95 -19.74
CA ALA A 287 -24.13 -6.21 -20.33
C ALA A 287 -24.64 -6.01 -21.77
#